data_2cd9c6c7e931e1a9fdb153692af33654
#
_entry.id   2cd9c6c7e931e1a9fdb153692af33654
#
_cell.length_a   1.000
_cell.length_b   1.000
_cell.length_c   1.000
_cell.angle_alpha   90.00
_cell.angle_beta   90.00
_cell.angle_gamma   90.00
#
_symmetry.space_group_name_H-M   'P 1'
#
loop_
_entity.id
_entity.type
_entity.pdbx_description
1 polymer ?
#
loop_
_entity_poly.entity_id
_entity_poly.type
_entity_poly.pdbx_seq_one_letter_code
_entity_poly.pdbx_strand_id
1 'polypeptide(L)'
;MKKLAILITALLFVTTAMAGTLRITQNSSNANTQKLWKEKIIPMFEKENPGINVEMTIYDHEAYKTAIRNFLQAQPPDVVNWFSGNRMKFFVDQGLFEDVSDVWKKHGLNSQLSAARSTMTVDGKQWGVPITYYQWGVYYRTDIFKKYGLGEPRSIADLMHICATLKKNGITPFTIGTKYLWTAAGWFDFLNLRVNGYDFHMGLMDGDISYEDKRLDKVFDIWGDLARKGYFVENHASLSWQEGQAPMINGDAAMYLMGNFVVSALKEGGLTGKIGYFQFPVIDGNVRTWEEAPTDSVHIPSKAKNKADARTFLAFLARPNVQSMVANVEGMLPTNNQSPAPSDEFLKIGFKV
;
A
#
# COMPACT_ATOMS: atom_id res chain seq x y z
N MET A 1 -36.19 -70.63 26.19
CA MET A 1 -35.18 -69.60 26.46
C MET A 1 -35.06 -68.72 25.22
N LYS A 2 -35.78 -67.58 25.23
CA LYS A 2 -35.78 -66.62 24.11
C LYS A 2 -34.69 -65.61 24.32
N LYS A 3 -33.68 -65.55 23.44
CA LYS A 3 -32.62 -64.55 23.44
C LYS A 3 -33.15 -63.27 22.83
N LEU A 4 -33.25 -62.20 23.64
CA LEU A 4 -33.61 -60.86 23.24
C LEU A 4 -32.34 -60.17 22.67
N ALA A 5 -32.30 -59.90 21.38
CA ALA A 5 -31.24 -59.11 20.73
C ALA A 5 -31.59 -57.65 20.86
N ILE A 6 -30.82 -56.90 21.63
CA ILE A 6 -30.92 -55.44 21.74
C ILE A 6 -30.12 -54.83 20.60
N LEU A 7 -30.84 -54.22 19.65
CA LEU A 7 -30.25 -53.44 18.55
C LEU A 7 -29.95 -52.03 19.08
N ILE A 8 -28.68 -51.69 19.32
CA ILE A 8 -28.28 -50.33 19.68
C ILE A 8 -28.11 -49.55 18.38
N THR A 9 -29.10 -48.70 18.06
CA THR A 9 -28.99 -47.74 16.96
C THR A 9 -28.17 -46.55 17.44
N ALA A 10 -26.92 -46.48 17.00
CA ALA A 10 -26.05 -45.31 17.22
C ALA A 10 -26.62 -44.13 16.38
N LEU A 11 -27.25 -43.17 17.01
CA LEU A 11 -27.62 -41.89 16.40
C LEU A 11 -26.35 -41.07 16.22
N LEU A 12 -25.80 -41.02 15.00
CA LEU A 12 -24.78 -40.03 14.61
C LEU A 12 -25.45 -38.64 14.60
N PHE A 13 -25.25 -37.88 15.67
CA PHE A 13 -25.51 -36.44 15.65
C PHE A 13 -24.50 -35.80 14.72
N VAL A 14 -24.90 -35.59 13.46
CA VAL A 14 -24.23 -34.65 12.59
C VAL A 14 -24.55 -33.25 13.12
N THR A 15 -23.68 -32.71 13.95
CA THR A 15 -23.73 -31.29 14.28
C THR A 15 -23.43 -30.52 12.99
N THR A 16 -24.44 -30.05 12.31
CA THR A 16 -24.27 -29.02 11.30
C THR A 16 -23.69 -27.81 12.02
N ALA A 17 -22.37 -27.60 11.91
CA ALA A 17 -21.77 -26.37 12.30
C ALA A 17 -22.51 -25.27 11.54
N MET A 18 -23.21 -24.39 12.25
CA MET A 18 -23.82 -23.21 11.62
C MET A 18 -22.68 -22.44 10.97
N ALA A 19 -22.76 -22.26 9.66
CA ALA A 19 -21.80 -21.50 8.91
C ALA A 19 -21.65 -20.12 9.54
N GLY A 20 -20.44 -19.81 10.03
CA GLY A 20 -20.12 -18.50 10.57
C GLY A 20 -20.01 -17.49 9.43
N THR A 21 -20.55 -16.29 9.61
CA THR A 21 -20.32 -15.19 8.67
C THR A 21 -19.09 -14.42 9.11
N LEU A 22 -18.06 -14.41 8.26
CA LEU A 22 -16.88 -13.58 8.41
C LEU A 22 -17.08 -12.27 7.65
N ARG A 23 -17.19 -11.16 8.34
CA ARG A 23 -17.38 -9.84 7.75
C ARG A 23 -16.03 -9.16 7.56
N ILE A 24 -15.73 -8.80 6.32
CA ILE A 24 -14.48 -8.13 5.96
C ILE A 24 -14.73 -6.82 5.24
N THR A 25 -13.76 -5.90 5.32
CA THR A 25 -13.74 -4.69 4.50
C THR A 25 -12.60 -4.70 3.51
N GLN A 26 -12.81 -4.06 2.36
CA GLN A 26 -11.79 -3.80 1.36
C GLN A 26 -11.87 -2.33 0.91
N ASN A 27 -10.73 -1.64 0.85
CA ASN A 27 -10.62 -0.22 0.53
C ASN A 27 -10.09 0.01 -0.87
N SER A 28 -10.69 -0.58 -1.88
CA SER A 28 -10.22 -0.45 -3.26
C SER A 28 -11.23 0.24 -4.15
N SER A 29 -10.78 1.32 -4.82
CA SER A 29 -11.52 1.97 -5.91
C SER A 29 -11.24 1.33 -7.27
N ASN A 30 -10.33 0.34 -7.36
CA ASN A 30 -9.97 -0.34 -8.61
C ASN A 30 -10.91 -1.51 -8.87
N ALA A 31 -11.60 -1.49 -10.03
CA ALA A 31 -12.57 -2.52 -10.41
C ALA A 31 -11.93 -3.92 -10.57
N ASN A 32 -10.69 -4.02 -11.06
CA ASN A 32 -9.98 -5.29 -11.22
C ASN A 32 -9.63 -5.90 -9.86
N THR A 33 -9.21 -5.09 -8.88
CA THR A 33 -9.00 -5.54 -7.50
C THR A 33 -10.30 -6.04 -6.88
N GLN A 34 -11.40 -5.29 -7.02
CA GLN A 34 -12.71 -5.70 -6.51
C GLN A 34 -13.16 -7.02 -7.11
N LYS A 35 -12.95 -7.21 -8.42
CA LYS A 35 -13.25 -8.45 -9.13
C LYS A 35 -12.42 -9.62 -8.64
N LEU A 36 -11.09 -9.41 -8.46
CA LEU A 36 -10.20 -10.43 -7.91
C LEU A 36 -10.70 -10.96 -6.56
N TRP A 37 -11.03 -10.05 -5.64
CA TRP A 37 -11.51 -10.43 -4.32
C TRP A 37 -12.82 -11.22 -4.39
N LYS A 38 -13.81 -10.73 -5.15
CA LYS A 38 -15.13 -11.35 -5.26
C LYS A 38 -15.12 -12.70 -5.98
N GLU A 39 -14.35 -12.81 -7.06
CA GLU A 39 -14.42 -13.96 -7.96
C GLU A 39 -13.32 -15.01 -7.72
N LYS A 40 -12.25 -14.67 -6.98
CA LYS A 40 -11.13 -15.59 -6.74
C LYS A 40 -10.74 -15.74 -5.28
N ILE A 41 -10.39 -14.65 -4.60
CA ILE A 41 -9.84 -14.73 -3.23
C ILE A 41 -10.87 -15.30 -2.26
N ILE A 42 -12.08 -14.72 -2.20
CA ILE A 42 -13.14 -15.17 -1.31
C ILE A 42 -13.59 -16.60 -1.66
N PRO A 43 -13.92 -16.94 -2.92
CA PRO A 43 -14.31 -18.31 -3.26
C PRO A 43 -13.23 -19.36 -2.98
N MET A 44 -11.94 -19.02 -3.14
CA MET A 44 -10.83 -19.89 -2.80
C MET A 44 -10.76 -20.15 -1.30
N PHE A 45 -10.94 -19.12 -0.48
CA PHE A 45 -10.95 -19.24 0.96
C PHE A 45 -12.15 -20.10 1.45
N GLU A 46 -13.35 -19.82 0.97
CA GLU A 46 -14.59 -20.54 1.35
C GLU A 46 -14.52 -22.02 0.94
N LYS A 47 -13.96 -22.31 -0.23
CA LYS A 47 -13.75 -23.69 -0.69
C LYS A 47 -12.82 -24.48 0.23
N GLU A 48 -11.77 -23.84 0.74
CA GLU A 48 -10.80 -24.46 1.65
C GLU A 48 -11.27 -24.52 3.10
N ASN A 49 -12.27 -23.69 3.46
CA ASN A 49 -12.83 -23.60 4.82
C ASN A 49 -14.36 -23.78 4.80
N PRO A 50 -14.86 -25.00 4.51
CA PRO A 50 -16.29 -25.27 4.47
C PRO A 50 -16.95 -24.91 5.82
N GLY A 51 -17.96 -24.08 5.80
CA GLY A 51 -18.64 -23.57 6.99
C GLY A 51 -18.28 -22.15 7.40
N ILE A 52 -17.41 -21.47 6.63
CA ILE A 52 -17.15 -20.03 6.76
C ILE A 52 -17.65 -19.34 5.49
N ASN A 53 -18.64 -18.44 5.62
CA ASN A 53 -19.10 -17.58 4.54
C ASN A 53 -18.47 -16.19 4.72
N VAL A 54 -18.00 -15.56 3.64
CA VAL A 54 -17.36 -14.23 3.70
C VAL A 54 -18.31 -13.17 3.12
N GLU A 55 -18.65 -12.19 3.95
CA GLU A 55 -19.34 -10.97 3.52
C GLU A 55 -18.34 -9.82 3.41
N MET A 56 -18.15 -9.30 2.20
CA MET A 56 -17.21 -8.21 1.94
C MET A 56 -17.95 -6.91 1.64
N THR A 57 -17.61 -5.87 2.40
CA THR A 57 -17.99 -4.48 2.11
C THR A 57 -16.83 -3.74 1.49
N ILE A 58 -17.05 -3.14 0.32
CA ILE A 58 -16.06 -2.35 -0.40
C ILE A 58 -16.30 -0.87 -0.16
N TYR A 59 -15.23 -0.15 0.16
CA TYR A 59 -15.23 1.30 0.32
C TYR A 59 -14.34 1.96 -0.73
N ASP A 60 -14.69 3.18 -1.10
CA ASP A 60 -13.72 4.09 -1.72
C ASP A 60 -12.54 4.33 -0.78
N HIS A 61 -11.33 4.46 -1.33
CA HIS A 61 -10.10 4.56 -0.56
C HIS A 61 -10.11 5.74 0.44
N GLU A 62 -10.57 6.91 0.02
CA GLU A 62 -10.59 8.10 0.88
C GLU A 62 -11.72 8.06 1.90
N ALA A 63 -12.90 7.61 1.47
CA ALA A 63 -14.04 7.41 2.36
C ALA A 63 -13.74 6.40 3.47
N TYR A 64 -13.00 5.33 3.14
CA TYR A 64 -12.59 4.32 4.10
C TYR A 64 -11.72 4.88 5.23
N LYS A 65 -10.74 5.74 4.90
CA LYS A 65 -9.85 6.36 5.90
C LYS A 65 -10.59 7.17 6.97
N THR A 66 -11.75 7.69 6.62
CA THR A 66 -12.65 8.38 7.56
C THR A 66 -13.53 7.38 8.31
N ALA A 67 -14.13 6.43 7.60
CA ALA A 67 -15.10 5.47 8.16
C ALA A 67 -14.47 4.52 9.19
N ILE A 68 -13.23 4.07 8.98
CA ILE A 68 -12.57 3.08 9.85
C ILE A 68 -12.49 3.55 11.32
N ARG A 69 -12.25 4.84 11.55
CA ARG A 69 -12.19 5.41 12.91
C ARG A 69 -13.49 5.22 13.67
N ASN A 70 -14.61 5.32 12.97
CA ASN A 70 -15.95 5.20 13.57
C ASN A 70 -16.31 3.73 13.80
N PHE A 71 -16.16 2.86 12.81
CA PHE A 71 -16.59 1.48 12.97
C PHE A 71 -15.70 0.66 13.90
N LEU A 72 -14.39 0.94 14.00
CA LEU A 72 -13.52 0.28 14.97
C LEU A 72 -13.98 0.53 16.43
N GLN A 73 -14.52 1.70 16.72
CA GLN A 73 -15.01 2.03 18.06
C GLN A 73 -16.39 1.45 18.36
N ALA A 74 -17.27 1.34 17.37
CA ALA A 74 -18.67 0.92 17.54
C ALA A 74 -18.86 -0.59 17.28
N GLN A 75 -19.12 -0.97 16.04
CA GLN A 75 -19.39 -2.35 15.60
C GLN A 75 -18.51 -2.69 14.38
N PRO A 76 -17.26 -3.05 14.60
CA PRO A 76 -16.35 -3.34 13.50
C PRO A 76 -16.74 -4.63 12.75
N PRO A 77 -16.33 -4.77 11.49
CA PRO A 77 -16.23 -6.07 10.83
C PRO A 77 -15.22 -6.97 11.54
N ASP A 78 -15.04 -8.20 11.06
CA ASP A 78 -14.11 -9.15 11.68
C ASP A 78 -12.68 -9.00 11.15
N VAL A 79 -12.54 -8.51 9.91
CA VAL A 79 -11.24 -8.17 9.30
C VAL A 79 -11.33 -6.83 8.58
N VAL A 80 -10.30 -6.01 8.76
CA VAL A 80 -10.18 -4.69 8.15
C VAL A 80 -8.84 -4.55 7.43
N ASN A 81 -8.83 -3.85 6.28
CA ASN A 81 -7.60 -3.36 5.67
C ASN A 81 -7.09 -2.14 6.42
N TRP A 82 -5.79 -2.00 6.49
CA TRP A 82 -5.15 -0.76 6.92
C TRP A 82 -3.71 -0.69 6.41
N PHE A 83 -2.95 0.23 6.95
CA PHE A 83 -1.54 0.43 6.66
C PHE A 83 -0.70 0.01 7.86
N SER A 84 0.51 -0.46 7.61
CA SER A 84 1.48 -0.81 8.65
C SER A 84 2.13 0.42 9.31
N GLY A 85 3.09 0.20 10.20
CA GLY A 85 3.89 1.24 10.84
C GLY A 85 3.08 2.14 11.78
N ASN A 86 3.41 3.43 11.81
CA ASN A 86 2.79 4.39 12.72
C ASN A 86 1.28 4.55 12.53
N ARG A 87 0.76 4.33 11.33
CA ARG A 87 -0.68 4.35 11.08
C ARG A 87 -1.41 3.19 11.76
N MET A 88 -0.81 2.00 11.79
CA MET A 88 -1.30 0.86 12.58
C MET A 88 -1.15 1.15 14.08
N LYS A 89 0.04 1.60 14.50
CA LYS A 89 0.35 1.91 15.90
C LYS A 89 -0.68 2.86 16.53
N PHE A 90 -1.15 3.85 15.78
CA PHE A 90 -2.21 4.76 16.24
C PHE A 90 -3.47 4.04 16.73
N PHE A 91 -3.89 2.96 16.10
CA PHE A 91 -5.05 2.16 16.53
C PHE A 91 -4.68 1.11 17.59
N VAL A 92 -3.45 0.60 17.56
CA VAL A 92 -2.93 -0.30 18.60
C VAL A 92 -2.88 0.41 19.95
N ASP A 93 -2.36 1.63 20.00
CA ASP A 93 -2.26 2.44 21.23
C ASP A 93 -3.64 2.75 21.85
N GLN A 94 -4.69 2.74 21.03
CA GLN A 94 -6.08 2.91 21.48
C GLN A 94 -6.77 1.58 21.82
N GLY A 95 -6.08 0.44 21.73
CA GLY A 95 -6.63 -0.89 21.98
C GLY A 95 -7.71 -1.32 20.97
N LEU A 96 -7.65 -0.81 19.72
CA LEU A 96 -8.66 -1.07 18.69
C LEU A 96 -8.33 -2.25 17.79
N PHE A 97 -7.09 -2.75 17.80
CA PHE A 97 -6.68 -3.97 17.10
C PHE A 97 -6.38 -5.10 18.07
N GLU A 98 -6.44 -6.31 17.56
CA GLU A 98 -6.18 -7.57 18.26
C GLU A 98 -4.74 -8.01 18.03
N ASP A 99 -4.09 -8.52 19.09
CA ASP A 99 -2.79 -9.22 18.99
C ASP A 99 -2.98 -10.52 18.18
N VAL A 100 -2.23 -10.67 17.11
CA VAL A 100 -2.24 -11.84 16.22
C VAL A 100 -0.88 -12.54 16.15
N SER A 101 -0.05 -12.39 17.16
CA SER A 101 1.26 -13.04 17.27
C SER A 101 1.17 -14.56 17.26
N ASP A 102 0.04 -15.12 17.71
CA ASP A 102 -0.27 -16.54 17.62
C ASP A 102 -0.38 -17.02 16.17
N VAL A 103 -0.97 -16.24 15.26
CA VAL A 103 -1.03 -16.53 13.83
C VAL A 103 0.38 -16.54 13.23
N TRP A 104 1.21 -15.55 13.58
CA TRP A 104 2.59 -15.47 13.10
C TRP A 104 3.41 -16.68 13.55
N LYS A 105 3.30 -17.08 14.83
CA LYS A 105 3.99 -18.24 15.39
C LYS A 105 3.53 -19.55 14.75
N LYS A 106 2.21 -19.76 14.69
CA LYS A 106 1.60 -20.99 14.18
C LYS A 106 1.94 -21.27 12.73
N HIS A 107 2.01 -20.23 11.89
CA HIS A 107 2.20 -20.34 10.44
C HIS A 107 3.62 -19.97 9.97
N GLY A 108 4.57 -19.77 10.90
CA GLY A 108 5.97 -19.47 10.58
C GLY A 108 6.18 -18.15 9.85
N LEU A 109 5.30 -17.15 10.07
CA LEU A 109 5.30 -15.89 9.33
C LEU A 109 6.50 -15.01 9.65
N ASN A 110 7.17 -15.20 10.79
CA ASN A 110 8.38 -14.46 11.17
C ASN A 110 9.51 -14.58 10.13
N SER A 111 9.63 -15.71 9.46
CA SER A 111 10.61 -15.91 8.39
C SER A 111 10.07 -15.53 7.01
N GLN A 112 8.80 -15.83 6.76
CA GLN A 112 8.18 -15.61 5.45
C GLN A 112 7.90 -14.12 5.17
N LEU A 113 7.61 -13.33 6.22
CA LEU A 113 7.28 -11.90 6.16
C LEU A 113 8.37 -11.05 6.83
N SER A 114 9.62 -11.52 6.80
CA SER A 114 10.74 -10.95 7.57
C SER A 114 10.99 -9.47 7.25
N ALA A 115 10.91 -9.06 5.98
CA ALA A 115 11.13 -7.70 5.53
C ALA A 115 10.10 -6.70 6.09
N ALA A 116 8.84 -7.12 6.22
CA ALA A 116 7.75 -6.27 6.73
C ALA A 116 7.45 -6.50 8.22
N ARG A 117 8.19 -7.38 8.91
CA ARG A 117 7.91 -7.74 10.29
C ARG A 117 8.00 -6.54 11.25
N SER A 118 9.00 -5.71 11.11
CA SER A 118 9.20 -4.53 11.98
C SER A 118 8.02 -3.58 11.89
N THR A 119 7.47 -3.35 10.69
CA THR A 119 6.33 -2.44 10.47
C THR A 119 5.01 -2.98 11.04
N MET A 120 4.94 -4.28 11.36
CA MET A 120 3.78 -4.94 11.97
C MET A 120 3.94 -5.18 13.47
N THR A 121 5.07 -4.73 14.07
CA THR A 121 5.40 -5.03 15.46
C THR A 121 5.34 -3.77 16.33
N VAL A 122 4.51 -3.83 17.37
CA VAL A 122 4.46 -2.84 18.47
C VAL A 122 4.55 -3.60 19.77
N ASP A 123 5.45 -3.19 20.68
CA ASP A 123 5.70 -3.81 21.99
C ASP A 123 5.98 -5.33 21.92
N GLY A 124 6.74 -5.75 20.88
CA GLY A 124 7.11 -7.13 20.65
C GLY A 124 6.00 -8.03 20.11
N LYS A 125 4.80 -7.49 19.86
CA LYS A 125 3.62 -8.20 19.37
C LYS A 125 3.31 -7.82 17.93
N GLN A 126 2.71 -8.75 17.18
CA GLN A 126 2.25 -8.52 15.80
C GLN A 126 0.75 -8.21 15.78
N TRP A 127 0.38 -7.12 15.10
CA TRP A 127 -0.96 -6.55 15.14
C TRP A 127 -1.75 -6.69 13.83
N GLY A 128 -1.24 -7.48 12.90
CA GLY A 128 -1.88 -7.77 11.61
C GLY A 128 -0.98 -8.60 10.73
N VAL A 129 -1.38 -8.75 9.47
CA VAL A 129 -0.60 -9.44 8.43
C VAL A 129 -0.39 -8.47 7.27
N PRO A 130 0.87 -8.21 6.86
CA PRO A 130 1.16 -7.40 5.69
C PRO A 130 0.84 -8.21 4.43
N ILE A 131 0.26 -7.56 3.41
CA ILE A 131 -0.18 -8.24 2.18
C ILE A 131 0.66 -7.81 0.98
N THR A 132 0.76 -6.50 0.77
CA THR A 132 1.49 -5.91 -0.34
C THR A 132 2.33 -4.75 0.14
N TYR A 133 3.38 -4.43 -0.62
CA TYR A 133 4.10 -3.18 -0.50
C TYR A 133 4.30 -2.57 -1.89
N TYR A 134 4.61 -1.29 -1.94
CA TYR A 134 4.81 -0.59 -3.20
C TYR A 134 5.92 0.43 -3.08
N GLN A 135 6.81 0.41 -4.07
CA GLN A 135 7.91 1.36 -4.15
C GLN A 135 7.44 2.66 -4.79
N TRP A 136 7.77 3.77 -4.17
CA TRP A 136 7.62 5.09 -4.75
C TRP A 136 8.84 5.48 -5.58
N GLY A 137 8.60 6.36 -6.56
CA GLY A 137 9.63 6.97 -7.36
C GLY A 137 9.03 7.84 -8.45
N VAL A 138 9.86 8.33 -9.35
CA VAL A 138 9.41 9.21 -10.43
C VAL A 138 9.18 8.40 -11.69
N TYR A 139 7.91 8.33 -12.11
CA TYR A 139 7.50 7.79 -13.41
C TYR A 139 7.52 8.93 -14.43
N TYR A 140 8.06 8.68 -15.64
CA TYR A 140 8.21 9.73 -16.63
C TYR A 140 7.86 9.26 -18.04
N ARG A 141 7.54 10.18 -18.93
CA ARG A 141 7.27 9.98 -20.35
C ARG A 141 8.57 9.87 -21.12
N THR A 142 8.95 8.64 -21.50
CA THR A 142 10.19 8.37 -22.24
C THR A 142 10.19 9.01 -23.62
N ASP A 143 9.05 9.13 -24.29
CA ASP A 143 8.90 9.80 -25.58
C ASP A 143 9.11 11.33 -25.47
N ILE A 144 8.62 11.96 -24.39
CA ILE A 144 8.86 13.39 -24.12
C ILE A 144 10.33 13.63 -23.80
N PHE A 145 10.94 12.81 -22.93
CA PHE A 145 12.35 12.91 -22.59
C PHE A 145 13.24 12.77 -23.84
N LYS A 146 12.96 11.76 -24.67
CA LYS A 146 13.66 11.57 -25.95
C LYS A 146 13.52 12.76 -26.89
N LYS A 147 12.31 13.33 -27.00
CA LYS A 147 12.04 14.50 -27.87
C LYS A 147 12.91 15.71 -27.50
N TYR A 148 13.17 15.92 -26.22
CA TYR A 148 13.93 17.06 -25.73
C TYR A 148 15.36 16.73 -25.34
N GLY A 149 15.86 15.51 -25.64
CA GLY A 149 17.23 15.10 -25.36
C GLY A 149 17.54 14.99 -23.85
N LEU A 150 16.53 14.66 -23.03
CA LEU A 150 16.65 14.56 -21.58
C LEU A 150 17.02 13.13 -21.19
N GLY A 151 17.86 12.99 -20.16
CA GLY A 151 18.19 11.73 -19.50
C GLY A 151 17.63 11.68 -18.09
N GLU A 152 17.80 10.54 -17.41
CA GLU A 152 17.39 10.38 -16.01
C GLU A 152 18.29 11.23 -15.10
N PRO A 153 17.70 12.02 -14.16
CA PRO A 153 18.48 12.87 -13.26
C PRO A 153 19.16 12.03 -12.17
N ARG A 154 20.40 12.36 -11.86
CA ARG A 154 21.15 11.78 -10.74
C ARG A 154 21.17 12.68 -9.51
N SER A 155 20.99 13.98 -9.72
CA SER A 155 20.98 15.00 -8.68
C SER A 155 19.75 15.90 -8.77
N ILE A 156 19.47 16.62 -7.70
CA ILE A 156 18.41 17.65 -7.72
C ILE A 156 18.70 18.74 -8.76
N ALA A 157 19.98 19.06 -9.02
CA ALA A 157 20.36 20.02 -10.03
C ALA A 157 19.99 19.54 -11.44
N ASP A 158 20.20 18.25 -11.75
CA ASP A 158 19.78 17.65 -13.02
C ASP A 158 18.25 17.70 -13.15
N LEU A 159 17.51 17.36 -12.08
CA LEU A 159 16.06 17.43 -12.06
C LEU A 159 15.55 18.84 -12.33
N MET A 160 16.16 19.85 -11.69
CA MET A 160 15.80 21.26 -11.90
C MET A 160 16.08 21.70 -13.36
N HIS A 161 17.18 21.23 -13.97
CA HIS A 161 17.48 21.47 -15.39
C HIS A 161 16.41 20.83 -16.31
N ILE A 162 16.02 19.59 -16.04
CA ILE A 162 14.94 18.89 -16.76
C ILE A 162 13.64 19.69 -16.65
N CYS A 163 13.26 20.09 -15.43
CA CYS A 163 12.04 20.88 -15.19
C CYS A 163 12.06 22.21 -15.97
N ALA A 164 13.18 22.94 -15.95
CA ALA A 164 13.32 24.18 -16.68
C ALA A 164 13.21 23.99 -18.21
N THR A 165 13.82 22.92 -18.73
CA THR A 165 13.75 22.57 -20.15
C THR A 165 12.33 22.22 -20.57
N LEU A 166 11.62 21.38 -19.81
CA LEU A 166 10.22 21.02 -20.08
C LEU A 166 9.33 22.26 -20.04
N LYS A 167 9.41 23.07 -18.99
CA LYS A 167 8.63 24.30 -18.84
C LYS A 167 8.83 25.28 -19.99
N LYS A 168 10.08 25.48 -20.42
CA LYS A 168 10.42 26.34 -21.58
C LYS A 168 9.74 25.86 -22.87
N ASN A 169 9.50 24.57 -22.99
CA ASN A 169 8.88 23.94 -24.16
C ASN A 169 7.36 23.74 -24.00
N GLY A 170 6.73 24.36 -22.99
CA GLY A 170 5.28 24.31 -22.77
C GLY A 170 4.78 22.99 -22.15
N ILE A 171 5.68 22.15 -21.62
CA ILE A 171 5.32 20.92 -20.92
C ILE A 171 5.44 21.17 -19.40
N THR A 172 4.39 20.87 -18.65
CA THR A 172 4.46 20.91 -17.19
C THR A 172 5.39 19.80 -16.70
N PRO A 173 6.43 20.10 -15.88
CA PRO A 173 7.35 19.08 -15.42
C PRO A 173 6.66 17.93 -14.68
N PHE A 174 5.85 18.24 -13.66
CA PHE A 174 5.20 17.26 -12.82
C PHE A 174 3.68 17.39 -12.83
N THR A 175 3.02 16.26 -13.00
CA THR A 175 1.63 16.15 -12.55
C THR A 175 1.59 15.69 -11.10
N ILE A 176 0.50 16.08 -10.40
CA ILE A 176 0.18 15.67 -9.04
C ILE A 176 -1.30 15.96 -8.79
N GLY A 177 -1.97 15.16 -7.97
CA GLY A 177 -3.30 15.46 -7.45
C GLY A 177 -3.23 15.56 -5.93
N THR A 178 -3.46 16.72 -5.35
CA THR A 178 -3.29 16.96 -3.90
C THR A 178 -4.58 17.19 -3.13
N LYS A 179 -5.73 16.90 -3.74
CA LYS A 179 -7.05 17.00 -3.08
C LYS A 179 -7.09 16.34 -1.70
N TYR A 180 -6.38 15.22 -1.54
CA TYR A 180 -6.31 14.46 -0.30
C TYR A 180 -4.94 14.53 0.40
N LEU A 181 -4.06 15.42 -0.02
CA LEU A 181 -2.76 15.79 0.56
C LEU A 181 -1.68 14.71 0.62
N TRP A 182 -1.99 13.41 0.68
CA TRP A 182 -0.99 12.36 0.86
C TRP A 182 0.04 12.29 -0.29
N THR A 183 -0.33 12.69 -1.49
CA THR A 183 0.60 12.79 -2.62
C THR A 183 1.62 13.92 -2.42
N ALA A 184 1.20 15.01 -1.78
CA ALA A 184 2.11 16.07 -1.38
C ALA A 184 3.00 15.62 -0.21
N ALA A 185 2.47 14.82 0.74
CA ALA A 185 3.28 14.23 1.80
C ALA A 185 4.41 13.36 1.21
N GLY A 186 4.16 12.56 0.17
CA GLY A 186 5.22 11.80 -0.50
C GLY A 186 6.35 12.68 -1.07
N TRP A 187 6.07 13.88 -1.54
CA TRP A 187 7.11 14.86 -1.91
C TRP A 187 7.93 15.31 -0.70
N PHE A 188 7.26 15.63 0.41
CA PHE A 188 7.94 15.98 1.65
C PHE A 188 8.84 14.85 2.13
N ASP A 189 8.35 13.62 2.13
CA ASP A 189 9.06 12.45 2.60
C ASP A 189 10.36 12.24 1.81
N PHE A 190 10.30 12.26 0.47
CA PHE A 190 11.50 12.14 -0.36
C PHE A 190 12.48 13.29 -0.19
N LEU A 191 11.99 14.53 -0.15
CA LEU A 191 12.87 15.69 0.06
C LEU A 191 13.56 15.60 1.42
N ASN A 192 12.82 15.25 2.47
CA ASN A 192 13.36 15.12 3.81
C ASN A 192 14.37 13.96 3.93
N LEU A 193 14.04 12.80 3.35
CA LEU A 193 14.95 11.65 3.31
C LEU A 193 16.27 11.97 2.56
N ARG A 194 16.23 12.81 1.53
CA ARG A 194 17.41 13.21 0.74
C ARG A 194 18.22 14.36 1.36
N VAL A 195 17.59 15.16 2.24
CA VAL A 195 18.24 16.29 2.93
C VAL A 195 18.74 15.89 4.31
N ASN A 196 17.92 15.19 5.10
CA ASN A 196 18.15 14.95 6.52
C ASN A 196 18.39 13.46 6.86
N GLY A 197 18.06 12.54 5.94
CA GLY A 197 18.24 11.11 6.13
C GLY A 197 17.16 10.43 6.95
N TYR A 198 17.32 9.11 7.13
CA TYR A 198 16.31 8.22 7.69
C TYR A 198 16.00 8.53 9.17
N ASP A 199 17.03 8.64 10.00
CA ASP A 199 16.83 8.78 11.46
C ASP A 199 16.09 10.09 11.80
N PHE A 200 16.40 11.17 11.09
CA PHE A 200 15.69 12.43 11.24
C PHE A 200 14.23 12.31 10.76
N HIS A 201 14.02 11.68 9.62
CA HIS A 201 12.68 11.47 9.06
C HIS A 201 11.82 10.64 10.00
N MET A 202 12.35 9.52 10.53
CA MET A 202 11.63 8.69 11.49
C MET A 202 11.34 9.43 12.80
N GLY A 203 12.30 10.21 13.30
CA GLY A 203 12.07 11.02 14.51
C GLY A 203 10.94 12.04 14.36
N LEU A 204 10.74 12.60 13.15
CA LEU A 204 9.55 13.41 12.84
C LEU A 204 8.27 12.58 12.86
N MET A 205 8.28 11.40 12.23
CA MET A 205 7.11 10.52 12.15
C MET A 205 6.71 9.98 13.53
N ASP A 206 7.67 9.74 14.42
CA ASP A 206 7.44 9.27 15.78
C ASP A 206 7.05 10.40 16.75
N GLY A 207 7.21 11.66 16.31
CA GLY A 207 6.93 12.85 17.14
C GLY A 207 8.06 13.24 18.10
N ASP A 208 9.22 12.62 17.98
CA ASP A 208 10.42 12.92 18.77
C ASP A 208 11.12 14.23 18.30
N ILE A 209 10.92 14.58 17.05
CA ILE A 209 11.44 15.82 16.45
C ILE A 209 10.27 16.71 16.04
N SER A 210 10.36 17.99 16.35
CA SER A 210 9.35 18.98 15.97
C SER A 210 9.39 19.31 14.48
N TYR A 211 8.24 19.54 13.86
CA TYR A 211 8.14 20.10 12.51
C TYR A 211 8.58 21.58 12.42
N GLU A 212 8.94 22.21 13.52
CA GLU A 212 9.57 23.52 13.58
C GLU A 212 11.11 23.45 13.58
N ASP A 213 11.69 22.25 13.46
CA ASP A 213 13.15 22.08 13.43
C ASP A 213 13.73 22.72 12.17
N LYS A 214 14.75 23.56 12.36
CA LYS A 214 15.39 24.34 11.28
C LYS A 214 16.02 23.50 10.17
N ARG A 215 16.29 22.23 10.40
CA ARG A 215 16.74 21.32 9.34
C ARG A 215 15.69 21.14 8.25
N LEU A 216 14.45 21.42 8.52
CA LEU A 216 13.38 21.41 7.53
C LEU A 216 13.34 22.63 6.61
N ASP A 217 14.01 23.72 6.97
CA ASP A 217 14.04 24.95 6.14
C ASP A 217 14.53 24.60 4.72
N LYS A 218 15.63 23.85 4.62
CA LYS A 218 16.16 23.41 3.31
C LYS A 218 15.19 22.53 2.51
N VAL A 219 14.40 21.70 3.19
CA VAL A 219 13.38 20.85 2.56
C VAL A 219 12.28 21.73 1.94
N PHE A 220 11.76 22.68 2.71
CA PHE A 220 10.73 23.59 2.27
C PHE A 220 11.23 24.62 1.24
N ASP A 221 12.48 25.02 1.30
CA ASP A 221 13.09 25.90 0.31
C ASP A 221 13.13 25.24 -1.07
N ILE A 222 13.60 24.01 -1.14
CA ILE A 222 13.65 23.23 -2.40
C ILE A 222 12.23 22.99 -2.94
N TRP A 223 11.31 22.56 -2.07
CA TRP A 223 9.93 22.29 -2.48
C TRP A 223 9.21 23.56 -2.91
N GLY A 224 9.36 24.63 -2.15
CA GLY A 224 8.83 25.96 -2.48
C GLY A 224 9.38 26.49 -3.80
N ASP A 225 10.64 26.20 -4.11
CA ASP A 225 11.29 26.59 -5.37
C ASP A 225 10.64 25.87 -6.57
N LEU A 226 10.42 24.57 -6.45
CA LEU A 226 9.69 23.79 -7.48
C LEU A 226 8.28 24.36 -7.72
N ALA A 227 7.57 24.69 -6.64
CA ALA A 227 6.21 25.24 -6.71
C ALA A 227 6.21 26.66 -7.32
N ARG A 228 7.05 27.56 -6.83
CA ARG A 228 7.14 28.97 -7.31
C ARG A 228 7.53 29.04 -8.78
N LYS A 229 8.35 28.11 -9.27
CA LYS A 229 8.72 28.02 -10.70
C LYS A 229 7.61 27.44 -11.55
N GLY A 230 6.49 27.04 -10.96
CA GLY A 230 5.34 26.47 -11.67
C GLY A 230 5.67 25.12 -12.31
N TYR A 231 6.40 24.25 -11.60
CA TYR A 231 6.77 22.93 -12.10
C TYR A 231 5.71 21.86 -11.83
N PHE A 232 4.63 22.21 -11.16
CA PHE A 232 3.46 21.36 -10.94
C PHE A 232 2.26 21.84 -11.77
N VAL A 233 1.33 20.93 -12.06
CA VAL A 233 0.04 21.30 -12.69
C VAL A 233 -0.71 22.30 -11.80
N GLU A 234 -1.32 23.31 -12.39
CA GLU A 234 -1.91 24.45 -11.64
C GLU A 234 -3.11 24.04 -10.79
N ASN A 235 -3.97 23.15 -11.28
CA ASN A 235 -5.20 22.74 -10.64
C ASN A 235 -5.05 21.54 -9.70
N HIS A 236 -3.83 21.21 -9.29
CA HIS A 236 -3.51 20.02 -8.49
C HIS A 236 -4.35 19.85 -7.22
N ALA A 237 -4.74 20.96 -6.56
CA ALA A 237 -5.50 20.94 -5.32
C ALA A 237 -6.95 20.42 -5.49
N SER A 238 -7.50 20.46 -6.70
CA SER A 238 -8.81 19.90 -7.00
C SER A 238 -8.77 18.45 -7.48
N LEU A 239 -7.59 17.95 -7.85
CA LEU A 239 -7.42 16.62 -8.43
C LEU A 239 -7.15 15.58 -7.32
N SER A 240 -7.84 14.44 -7.40
CA SER A 240 -7.40 13.19 -6.76
C SER A 240 -6.11 12.68 -7.44
N TRP A 241 -5.45 11.69 -6.84
CA TRP A 241 -4.28 11.08 -7.47
C TRP A 241 -4.63 10.40 -8.80
N GLN A 242 -5.85 9.86 -8.93
CA GLN A 242 -6.34 9.25 -10.17
C GLN A 242 -6.54 10.32 -11.27
N GLU A 243 -7.21 11.42 -10.93
CA GLU A 243 -7.41 12.54 -11.86
C GLU A 243 -6.07 13.20 -12.26
N GLY A 244 -5.10 13.22 -11.33
CA GLY A 244 -3.73 13.67 -11.58
C GLY A 244 -2.96 12.88 -12.64
N GLN A 245 -3.44 11.72 -13.10
CA GLN A 245 -2.81 10.95 -14.17
C GLN A 245 -3.09 11.55 -15.57
N ALA A 246 -4.24 12.18 -15.74
CA ALA A 246 -4.68 12.68 -17.04
C ALA A 246 -3.67 13.62 -17.71
N PRO A 247 -3.04 14.62 -17.06
CA PRO A 247 -2.04 15.46 -17.70
C PRO A 247 -0.83 14.67 -18.23
N MET A 248 -0.39 13.62 -17.54
CA MET A 248 0.69 12.77 -18.03
C MET A 248 0.25 11.89 -19.19
N ILE A 249 -0.95 11.33 -19.14
CA ILE A 249 -1.54 10.52 -20.23
C ILE A 249 -1.67 11.35 -21.49
N ASN A 250 -2.17 12.59 -21.39
CA ASN A 250 -2.38 13.49 -22.52
C ASN A 250 -1.06 14.08 -23.07
N GLY A 251 0.03 14.05 -22.31
CA GLY A 251 1.31 14.64 -22.69
C GLY A 251 1.47 16.10 -22.26
N ASP A 252 0.55 16.63 -21.46
CA ASP A 252 0.62 17.98 -20.88
C ASP A 252 1.63 18.06 -19.73
N ALA A 253 1.90 16.91 -19.07
CA ALA A 253 2.92 16.77 -18.04
C ALA A 253 3.85 15.59 -18.35
N ALA A 254 5.11 15.70 -17.90
CA ALA A 254 6.14 14.71 -18.24
C ALA A 254 6.42 13.68 -17.15
N MET A 255 6.23 14.03 -15.88
CA MET A 255 6.63 13.21 -14.73
C MET A 255 5.54 13.12 -13.66
N TYR A 256 5.56 12.02 -12.88
CA TYR A 256 4.69 11.81 -11.72
C TYR A 256 5.46 11.08 -10.62
N LEU A 257 5.64 11.71 -9.45
CA LEU A 257 6.14 11.05 -8.24
C LEU A 257 5.00 10.27 -7.60
N MET A 258 5.07 8.93 -7.61
CA MET A 258 3.97 8.06 -7.17
C MET A 258 4.47 6.65 -6.83
N GLY A 259 3.62 5.85 -6.19
CA GLY A 259 3.84 4.43 -6.03
C GLY A 259 3.64 3.65 -7.33
N ASN A 260 4.29 2.49 -7.45
CA ASN A 260 4.27 1.66 -8.67
C ASN A 260 2.88 1.20 -9.14
N PHE A 261 1.88 1.27 -8.28
CA PHE A 261 0.47 1.02 -8.65
C PHE A 261 -0.08 1.99 -9.71
N VAL A 262 0.57 3.14 -9.95
CA VAL A 262 0.19 4.08 -11.01
C VAL A 262 0.42 3.51 -12.40
N VAL A 263 1.38 2.59 -12.55
CA VAL A 263 1.82 2.06 -13.86
C VAL A 263 0.70 1.37 -14.61
N SER A 264 -0.13 0.57 -13.91
CA SER A 264 -1.28 -0.10 -14.52
C SER A 264 -2.21 0.90 -15.22
N ALA A 265 -2.60 1.94 -14.50
CA ALA A 265 -3.50 2.96 -15.03
C ALA A 265 -2.88 3.80 -16.15
N LEU A 266 -1.57 4.10 -16.06
CA LEU A 266 -0.87 4.78 -17.16
C LEU A 266 -0.82 3.91 -18.43
N LYS A 267 -0.60 2.60 -18.29
CA LYS A 267 -0.64 1.65 -19.42
C LYS A 267 -2.04 1.56 -20.05
N GLU A 268 -3.08 1.49 -19.22
CA GLU A 268 -4.49 1.53 -19.65
C GLU A 268 -4.82 2.86 -20.38
N GLY A 269 -4.21 3.97 -19.95
CA GLY A 269 -4.28 5.28 -20.60
C GLY A 269 -3.48 5.39 -21.90
N GLY A 270 -2.91 4.29 -22.43
CA GLY A 270 -2.22 4.27 -23.72
C GLY A 270 -0.71 4.56 -23.66
N LEU A 271 -0.10 4.52 -22.46
CA LEU A 271 1.33 4.78 -22.30
C LEU A 271 2.20 3.51 -22.29
N THR A 272 1.69 2.36 -22.73
CA THR A 272 2.48 1.14 -22.86
C THR A 272 3.73 1.39 -23.72
N GLY A 273 4.92 1.07 -23.17
CA GLY A 273 6.22 1.31 -23.83
C GLY A 273 6.69 2.79 -23.81
N LYS A 274 5.95 3.69 -23.16
CA LYS A 274 6.29 5.12 -23.06
C LYS A 274 6.53 5.59 -21.62
N ILE A 275 6.58 4.66 -20.65
CA ILE A 275 6.82 4.95 -19.25
C ILE A 275 8.27 4.57 -18.94
N GLY A 276 9.00 5.44 -18.29
CA GLY A 276 10.26 5.17 -17.63
C GLY A 276 10.15 5.41 -16.12
N TYR A 277 11.18 5.03 -15.38
CA TYR A 277 11.26 5.16 -13.94
C TYR A 277 12.67 5.57 -13.53
N PHE A 278 12.77 6.49 -12.59
CA PHE A 278 14.01 6.76 -11.88
C PHE A 278 13.73 7.00 -10.38
N GLN A 279 14.71 6.64 -9.56
CA GLN A 279 14.69 6.93 -8.13
C GLN A 279 14.75 8.45 -7.90
N PHE A 280 14.09 8.94 -6.85
CA PHE A 280 14.17 10.36 -6.50
C PHE A 280 15.64 10.78 -6.35
N PRO A 281 16.11 11.82 -7.05
CA PRO A 281 17.53 12.12 -7.18
C PRO A 281 18.17 12.55 -5.87
N VAL A 282 19.49 12.42 -5.81
CA VAL A 282 20.31 12.83 -4.66
C VAL A 282 20.27 14.35 -4.51
N ILE A 283 20.10 14.82 -3.24
CA ILE A 283 20.19 16.24 -2.86
C ILE A 283 21.52 16.51 -2.13
N ASP A 284 21.88 15.64 -1.18
CA ASP A 284 23.14 15.70 -0.45
C ASP A 284 23.86 14.36 -0.61
N GLY A 285 25.03 14.36 -1.21
CA GLY A 285 25.83 13.15 -1.44
C GLY A 285 26.38 12.49 -0.18
N ASN A 286 26.32 13.17 0.97
CA ASN A 286 26.72 12.61 2.26
C ASN A 286 25.54 11.88 2.97
N VAL A 287 24.32 12.06 2.48
CA VAL A 287 23.12 11.41 3.03
C VAL A 287 22.86 10.12 2.25
N ARG A 288 22.80 9.00 2.97
CA ARG A 288 22.43 7.71 2.36
C ARG A 288 21.04 7.81 1.73
N THR A 289 20.91 7.26 0.53
CA THR A 289 19.62 7.17 -0.17
C THR A 289 18.71 6.14 0.49
N TRP A 290 17.50 6.55 0.81
CA TRP A 290 16.42 5.73 1.32
C TRP A 290 15.19 5.90 0.44
N GLU A 291 14.40 4.84 0.30
CA GLU A 291 13.21 4.82 -0.53
C GLU A 291 11.95 4.61 0.31
N GLU A 292 10.84 5.18 -0.17
CA GLU A 292 9.52 4.94 0.41
C GLU A 292 8.95 3.62 -0.14
N ALA A 293 8.62 2.71 0.78
CA ALA A 293 8.01 1.43 0.48
C ALA A 293 6.84 1.12 1.43
N PRO A 294 5.75 1.88 1.38
CA PRO A 294 4.61 1.67 2.24
C PRO A 294 4.02 0.28 2.09
N THR A 295 3.46 -0.26 3.18
CA THR A 295 2.95 -1.62 3.25
C THR A 295 1.48 -1.61 3.63
N ASP A 296 0.65 -2.27 2.82
CA ASP A 296 -0.76 -2.52 3.11
C ASP A 296 -0.92 -3.81 3.92
N SER A 297 -1.86 -3.79 4.84
CA SER A 297 -2.03 -4.86 5.82
C SER A 297 -3.49 -5.12 6.14
N VAL A 298 -3.74 -6.28 6.77
CA VAL A 298 -5.05 -6.65 7.30
C VAL A 298 -4.97 -6.91 8.79
N HIS A 299 -6.01 -6.52 9.50
CA HIS A 299 -6.08 -6.53 10.95
C HIS A 299 -7.39 -7.11 11.44
N ILE A 300 -7.36 -7.65 12.67
CA ILE A 300 -8.56 -8.03 13.40
C ILE A 300 -8.89 -6.91 14.39
N PRO A 301 -10.06 -6.27 14.30
CA PRO A 301 -10.49 -5.33 15.32
C PRO A 301 -10.64 -6.00 16.70
N SER A 302 -10.30 -5.30 17.77
CA SER A 302 -10.38 -5.84 19.13
C SER A 302 -11.81 -6.25 19.53
N LYS A 303 -12.83 -5.59 18.98
CA LYS A 303 -14.25 -5.89 19.17
C LYS A 303 -14.86 -6.78 18.08
N ALA A 304 -14.05 -7.40 17.21
CA ALA A 304 -14.52 -8.36 16.22
C ALA A 304 -15.25 -9.53 16.88
N LYS A 305 -16.37 -9.97 16.27
CA LYS A 305 -17.20 -11.03 16.84
C LYS A 305 -16.69 -12.42 16.48
N ASN A 306 -16.10 -12.56 15.28
CA ASN A 306 -15.63 -13.85 14.76
C ASN A 306 -14.11 -13.88 14.61
N LYS A 307 -13.41 -13.75 15.74
CA LYS A 307 -11.91 -13.69 15.78
C LYS A 307 -11.24 -14.99 15.34
N ALA A 308 -11.89 -16.15 15.52
CA ALA A 308 -11.31 -17.45 15.16
C ALA A 308 -11.21 -17.59 13.63
N ASP A 309 -12.29 -17.32 12.91
CA ASP A 309 -12.30 -17.37 11.44
C ASP A 309 -11.47 -16.22 10.86
N ALA A 310 -11.46 -15.05 11.52
CA ALA A 310 -10.59 -13.93 11.13
C ALA A 310 -9.09 -14.32 11.18
N ARG A 311 -8.62 -15.05 12.20
CA ARG A 311 -7.25 -15.58 12.27
C ARG A 311 -6.96 -16.58 11.15
N THR A 312 -7.93 -17.44 10.82
CA THR A 312 -7.82 -18.36 9.68
C THR A 312 -7.69 -17.60 8.36
N PHE A 313 -8.47 -16.53 8.20
CA PHE A 313 -8.44 -15.68 7.02
C PHE A 313 -7.11 -14.90 6.90
N LEU A 314 -6.58 -14.36 8.00
CA LEU A 314 -5.28 -13.71 8.02
C LEU A 314 -4.15 -14.69 7.60
N ALA A 315 -4.17 -15.92 8.11
CA ALA A 315 -3.22 -16.96 7.73
C ALA A 315 -3.33 -17.34 6.24
N PHE A 316 -4.55 -17.37 5.69
CA PHE A 316 -4.78 -17.59 4.27
C PHE A 316 -4.21 -16.45 3.43
N LEU A 317 -4.45 -15.19 3.79
CA LEU A 317 -3.93 -14.02 3.09
C LEU A 317 -2.39 -13.88 3.19
N ALA A 318 -1.76 -14.48 4.19
CA ALA A 318 -0.30 -14.50 4.33
C ALA A 318 0.40 -15.42 3.32
N ARG A 319 -0.31 -16.30 2.62
CA ARG A 319 0.28 -17.29 1.72
C ARG A 319 0.90 -16.65 0.48
N PRO A 320 2.06 -17.16 -0.01
CA PRO A 320 2.77 -16.56 -1.13
C PRO A 320 1.95 -16.51 -2.43
N ASN A 321 1.16 -17.54 -2.72
CA ASN A 321 0.31 -17.58 -3.90
C ASN A 321 -0.86 -16.58 -3.83
N VAL A 322 -1.46 -16.39 -2.65
CA VAL A 322 -2.54 -15.42 -2.44
C VAL A 322 -2.02 -14.00 -2.57
N GLN A 323 -0.91 -13.69 -1.89
CA GLN A 323 -0.26 -12.39 -1.99
C GLN A 323 0.17 -12.05 -3.42
N SER A 324 0.72 -13.02 -4.15
CA SER A 324 1.09 -12.82 -5.56
C SER A 324 -0.12 -12.50 -6.45
N MET A 325 -1.28 -13.12 -6.21
CA MET A 325 -2.50 -12.79 -6.96
C MET A 325 -2.97 -11.36 -6.70
N VAL A 326 -2.96 -10.94 -5.43
CA VAL A 326 -3.34 -9.57 -5.05
C VAL A 326 -2.34 -8.56 -5.63
N ALA A 327 -1.06 -8.78 -5.38
CA ALA A 327 0.02 -7.90 -5.80
C ALA A 327 0.05 -7.68 -7.33
N ASN A 328 -0.11 -8.75 -8.11
CA ASN A 328 -0.12 -8.65 -9.57
C ASN A 328 -1.29 -7.83 -10.12
N VAL A 329 -2.49 -7.94 -9.52
CA VAL A 329 -3.66 -7.17 -9.97
C VAL A 329 -3.57 -5.72 -9.54
N GLU A 330 -3.03 -5.46 -8.36
CA GLU A 330 -2.87 -4.11 -7.82
C GLU A 330 -1.64 -3.37 -8.38
N GLY A 331 -0.76 -4.06 -9.11
CA GLY A 331 0.50 -3.49 -9.58
C GLY A 331 1.47 -3.22 -8.44
N MET A 332 1.44 -4.06 -7.40
CA MET A 332 2.24 -3.97 -6.18
C MET A 332 3.17 -5.18 -6.02
N LEU A 333 3.87 -5.23 -4.91
CA LEU A 333 4.80 -6.32 -4.57
C LEU A 333 4.28 -7.13 -3.38
N PRO A 334 4.38 -8.47 -3.40
CA PRO A 334 3.99 -9.30 -2.26
C PRO A 334 4.99 -9.15 -1.12
N THR A 335 4.52 -9.15 0.13
CA THR A 335 5.40 -9.09 1.32
C THR A 335 6.01 -10.44 1.69
N ASN A 336 5.42 -11.56 1.23
CA ASN A 336 5.92 -12.90 1.50
C ASN A 336 7.13 -13.20 0.60
N ASN A 337 8.29 -13.47 1.20
CA ASN A 337 9.55 -13.71 0.50
C ASN A 337 9.61 -15.06 -0.27
N GLN A 338 8.60 -15.91 -0.08
CA GLN A 338 8.42 -17.13 -0.86
C GLN A 338 7.55 -16.92 -2.11
N SER A 339 7.04 -15.71 -2.31
CA SER A 339 6.28 -15.36 -3.50
C SER A 339 7.21 -15.33 -4.72
N PRO A 340 6.74 -15.81 -5.89
CA PRO A 340 7.54 -15.73 -7.12
C PRO A 340 7.83 -14.27 -7.48
N ALA A 341 9.01 -14.04 -8.06
CA ALA A 341 9.38 -12.71 -8.55
C ALA A 341 8.37 -12.22 -9.60
N PRO A 342 8.01 -10.94 -9.59
CA PRO A 342 7.05 -10.38 -10.54
C PRO A 342 7.59 -10.44 -11.96
N SER A 343 6.69 -10.59 -12.95
CA SER A 343 7.06 -10.56 -14.37
C SER A 343 7.16 -9.13 -14.93
N ASP A 344 6.41 -8.19 -14.38
CA ASP A 344 6.40 -6.78 -14.80
C ASP A 344 7.74 -6.09 -14.53
N GLU A 345 8.23 -5.29 -15.49
CA GLU A 345 9.53 -4.63 -15.42
C GLU A 345 9.63 -3.60 -14.28
N PHE A 346 8.56 -2.86 -14.00
CA PHE A 346 8.53 -1.87 -12.93
C PHE A 346 8.47 -2.53 -11.55
N LEU A 347 7.73 -3.64 -11.44
CA LEU A 347 7.71 -4.42 -10.21
C LEU A 347 9.06 -5.10 -9.94
N LYS A 348 9.80 -5.51 -10.99
CA LYS A 348 11.17 -6.05 -10.84
C LYS A 348 12.13 -5.04 -10.25
N ILE A 349 11.97 -3.75 -10.54
CA ILE A 349 12.81 -2.70 -9.96
C ILE A 349 12.60 -2.66 -8.45
N GLY A 350 11.35 -2.52 -7.99
CA GLY A 350 11.02 -2.51 -6.57
C GLY A 350 11.32 -3.82 -5.82
N PHE A 351 11.40 -4.94 -6.53
CA PHE A 351 11.73 -6.23 -5.94
C PHE A 351 13.25 -6.40 -5.67
N LYS A 352 14.09 -5.57 -6.30
CA LYS A 352 15.56 -5.62 -6.16
C LYS A 352 16.11 -4.59 -5.15
N VAL A 353 15.29 -3.64 -4.73
CA VAL A 353 15.61 -2.58 -3.77
C VAL A 353 15.19 -3.00 -2.37
#